data_b32a44fe07c49712e0c5fa08726e60f5
#
_entry.id   b32a44fe07c49712e0c5fa08726e60f5
#
_cell.length_a   1.000
_cell.length_b   1.000
_cell.length_c   1.000
_cell.angle_alpha   90.00
_cell.angle_beta   90.00
_cell.angle_gamma   90.00
#
_symmetry.space_group_name_H-M   'P 1'
#
loop_
_entity.id
_entity.type
_entity.pdbx_description
1 polymer ?
#
loop_
_entity_poly.entity_id
_entity_poly.type
_entity_poly.pdbx_seq_one_letter_code
_entity_poly.pdbx_strand_id
1 'polypeptide(L)'
;MAWRERENFTKTLKHGFSGLMNTLFKNYLYAMPLIACMLLTSITLLHSLQEAHGIPTGSIAIQNQFEALLDLAYSSIREEIGFRITPIGTPLILYLVFKKSNRIPEGNFQKLKLFASALLNPQKAKSMVGIPERVTSMEWVLIIFTSIVFGIAHFISGVGWEIGKTSSATVAGMALGIVYVIYGAHASILVHWFFNYYLTVYEMAIDLYPQSFNLLIHSINSINVILGVIGWINLASYKVYKFFKIKPFHISR
;
A
#
# COMPACT_ATOMS: atom_id res chain seq x y z
N MET A 1 16.57 -0.26 -11.11
CA MET A 1 15.59 0.69 -10.56
C MET A 1 16.10 1.38 -9.31
N ALA A 2 16.51 0.66 -8.28
CA ALA A 2 17.04 1.23 -7.03
C ALA A 2 18.26 2.17 -7.21
N TRP A 3 19.08 2.00 -8.26
CA TRP A 3 20.24 2.85 -8.53
C TRP A 3 19.88 4.27 -8.99
N ARG A 4 18.80 4.47 -9.77
CA ARG A 4 18.31 5.81 -10.16
C ARG A 4 17.69 6.56 -8.98
N GLU A 5 17.16 5.85 -7.99
CA GLU A 5 16.58 6.43 -6.80
C GLU A 5 17.63 6.88 -5.78
N ARG A 6 18.85 6.29 -5.80
CA ARG A 6 19.98 6.75 -4.98
C ARG A 6 20.41 8.18 -5.29
N GLU A 7 20.33 8.63 -6.54
CA GLU A 7 20.61 10.02 -6.89
C GLU A 7 19.54 10.98 -6.35
N ASN A 8 18.27 10.56 -6.34
CA ASN A 8 17.20 11.35 -5.77
C ASN A 8 17.26 11.40 -4.23
N PHE A 9 17.80 10.37 -3.57
CA PHE A 9 18.01 10.35 -2.11
C PHE A 9 18.98 11.46 -1.67
N THR A 10 20.14 11.54 -2.25
CA THR A 10 21.16 12.57 -1.92
C THR A 10 20.71 13.99 -2.27
N LYS A 11 19.94 14.17 -3.34
CA LYS A 11 19.35 15.47 -3.69
C LYS A 11 18.24 15.87 -2.71
N THR A 12 17.43 14.93 -2.26
CA THR A 12 16.35 15.15 -1.29
C THR A 12 16.91 15.59 0.07
N LEU A 13 17.99 14.96 0.53
CA LEU A 13 18.70 15.37 1.74
C LEU A 13 19.31 16.78 1.65
N LYS A 14 19.74 17.20 0.44
CA LYS A 14 20.33 18.54 0.21
C LYS A 14 19.28 19.66 0.13
N HIS A 15 18.04 19.36 -0.21
CA HIS A 15 16.99 20.38 -0.38
C HIS A 15 16.22 20.73 0.91
N GLY A 16 16.55 20.12 2.03
CA GLY A 16 15.98 20.46 3.33
C GLY A 16 14.49 20.13 3.50
N PHE A 17 13.98 20.40 4.69
CA PHE A 17 12.63 20.00 5.12
C PHE A 17 11.46 20.52 4.26
N SER A 18 11.60 21.66 3.59
CA SER A 18 10.53 22.26 2.76
C SER A 18 10.31 21.54 1.42
N GLY A 19 11.32 20.84 0.89
CA GLY A 19 11.21 20.01 -0.30
C GLY A 19 10.80 18.55 -0.02
N LEU A 20 10.94 18.12 1.23
CA LEU A 20 10.79 16.74 1.66
C LEU A 20 9.38 16.17 1.38
N MET A 21 8.35 16.96 1.63
CA MET A 21 6.95 16.52 1.48
C MET A 21 6.55 16.19 0.04
N ASN A 22 7.03 16.97 -0.94
CA ASN A 22 6.76 16.70 -2.36
C ASN A 22 7.59 15.53 -2.91
N THR A 23 8.73 15.23 -2.29
CA THR A 23 9.66 14.19 -2.73
C THR A 23 9.43 12.85 -2.03
N LEU A 24 8.95 12.83 -0.79
CA LEU A 24 8.70 11.60 -0.03
C LEU A 24 7.76 10.64 -0.78
N PHE A 25 6.64 11.15 -1.28
CA PHE A 25 5.67 10.33 -2.01
C PHE A 25 6.04 10.10 -3.50
N LYS A 26 7.10 10.71 -4.01
CA LYS A 26 7.61 10.45 -5.37
C LYS A 26 8.63 9.32 -5.41
N ASN A 27 9.24 9.00 -4.28
CA ASN A 27 10.23 7.93 -4.18
C ASN A 27 9.68 6.82 -3.27
N TYR A 28 9.53 5.60 -3.80
CA TYR A 28 8.92 4.52 -3.06
C TYR A 28 9.74 4.06 -1.83
N LEU A 29 11.06 4.21 -1.84
CA LEU A 29 11.91 3.85 -0.68
C LEU A 29 11.61 4.70 0.55
N TYR A 30 11.19 5.96 0.34
CA TYR A 30 10.71 6.82 1.43
C TYR A 30 9.23 6.64 1.71
N ALA A 31 8.44 6.45 0.66
CA ALA A 31 6.99 6.33 0.78
C ALA A 31 6.59 5.05 1.52
N MET A 32 7.26 3.92 1.27
CA MET A 32 6.84 2.63 1.82
C MET A 32 6.88 2.55 3.34
N PRO A 33 7.98 2.90 4.04
CA PRO A 33 7.98 2.89 5.50
C PRO A 33 6.89 3.82 6.09
N LEU A 34 6.73 5.01 5.51
CA LEU A 34 5.74 5.97 5.98
C LEU A 34 4.31 5.45 5.75
N ILE A 35 4.01 4.92 4.56
CA ILE A 35 2.71 4.32 4.24
C ILE A 35 2.43 3.13 5.14
N ALA A 36 3.43 2.27 5.39
CA ALA A 36 3.31 1.13 6.29
C ALA A 36 2.95 1.58 7.71
N CYS A 37 3.64 2.59 8.26
CA CYS A 37 3.34 3.14 9.58
C CYS A 37 1.95 3.81 9.63
N MET A 38 1.57 4.58 8.60
CA MET A 38 0.25 5.21 8.51
C MET A 38 -0.86 4.16 8.49
N LEU A 39 -0.69 3.11 7.72
CA LEU A 39 -1.65 2.02 7.61
C LEU A 39 -1.73 1.23 8.91
N LEU A 40 -0.60 0.89 9.54
CA LEU A 40 -0.54 0.23 10.85
C LEU A 40 -1.33 1.03 11.89
N THR A 41 -1.06 2.33 12.01
CA THR A 41 -1.77 3.22 12.94
C THR A 41 -3.27 3.23 12.68
N SER A 42 -3.68 3.29 11.40
CA SER A 42 -5.10 3.27 11.03
C SER A 42 -5.78 1.96 11.38
N ILE A 43 -5.13 0.83 11.13
CA ILE A 43 -5.65 -0.51 11.44
C ILE A 43 -5.73 -0.72 12.96
N THR A 44 -4.69 -0.35 13.70
CA THR A 44 -4.68 -0.45 15.18
C THR A 44 -5.80 0.39 15.80
N LEU A 45 -5.97 1.63 15.32
CA LEU A 45 -7.09 2.48 15.80
C LEU A 45 -8.45 1.88 15.46
N LEU A 46 -8.60 1.35 14.23
CA LEU A 46 -9.86 0.72 13.81
C LEU A 46 -10.18 -0.51 14.66
N HIS A 47 -9.20 -1.39 14.91
CA HIS A 47 -9.38 -2.56 15.77
C HIS A 47 -9.76 -2.14 17.20
N SER A 48 -9.04 -1.17 17.80
CA SER A 48 -9.37 -0.68 19.14
C SER A 48 -10.79 -0.11 19.24
N LEU A 49 -11.25 0.61 18.21
CA LEU A 49 -12.61 1.13 18.15
C LEU A 49 -13.65 0.00 18.01
N GLN A 50 -13.38 -1.00 17.19
CA GLN A 50 -14.27 -2.15 17.00
C GLN A 50 -14.42 -2.96 18.28
N GLU A 51 -13.31 -3.31 18.92
CA GLU A 51 -13.30 -4.07 20.18
C GLU A 51 -13.98 -3.31 21.32
N ALA A 52 -13.78 -2.00 21.42
CA ALA A 52 -14.50 -1.16 22.37
C ALA A 52 -16.03 -1.16 22.18
N HIS A 53 -16.50 -1.46 20.96
CA HIS A 53 -17.92 -1.60 20.65
C HIS A 53 -18.39 -3.07 20.59
N GLY A 54 -17.58 -4.02 21.07
CA GLY A 54 -17.92 -5.44 21.09
C GLY A 54 -17.92 -6.12 19.72
N ILE A 55 -17.23 -5.54 18.71
CA ILE A 55 -17.07 -6.14 17.38
C ILE A 55 -15.74 -6.90 17.36
N PRO A 56 -15.76 -8.24 17.37
CA PRO A 56 -14.54 -9.02 17.41
C PRO A 56 -13.80 -9.00 16.07
N THR A 57 -12.47 -8.96 16.13
CA THR A 57 -11.60 -8.97 14.94
C THR A 57 -11.01 -10.35 14.64
N GLY A 58 -10.93 -11.21 15.65
CA GLY A 58 -10.36 -12.54 15.55
C GLY A 58 -8.82 -12.55 15.45
N SER A 59 -8.24 -13.74 15.53
CA SER A 59 -6.80 -13.98 15.35
C SER A 59 -6.55 -15.34 14.75
N ILE A 60 -5.42 -15.51 14.07
CA ILE A 60 -4.99 -16.80 13.53
C ILE A 60 -4.35 -17.62 14.65
N ALA A 61 -4.84 -18.86 14.87
CA ALA A 61 -4.20 -19.78 15.80
C ALA A 61 -2.90 -20.33 15.17
N ILE A 62 -1.75 -20.01 15.76
CA ILE A 62 -0.45 -20.46 15.29
C ILE A 62 -0.13 -21.79 15.98
N GLN A 63 -0.22 -22.90 15.23
CA GLN A 63 0.17 -24.23 15.72
C GLN A 63 1.66 -24.53 15.51
N ASN A 64 2.22 -24.08 14.38
CA ASN A 64 3.62 -24.25 14.03
C ASN A 64 4.20 -22.92 13.55
N GLN A 65 5.19 -22.40 14.26
CA GLN A 65 5.78 -21.10 13.98
C GLN A 65 6.51 -21.03 12.64
N PHE A 66 7.20 -22.09 12.24
CA PHE A 66 7.89 -22.13 10.93
C PHE A 66 6.92 -22.18 9.78
N GLU A 67 5.84 -22.95 9.90
CA GLU A 67 4.77 -23.02 8.91
C GLU A 67 4.05 -21.65 8.79
N ALA A 68 3.73 -21.02 9.91
CA ALA A 68 3.15 -19.68 9.93
C ALA A 68 4.05 -18.65 9.23
N LEU A 69 5.37 -18.66 9.46
CA LEU A 69 6.30 -17.77 8.78
C LEU A 69 6.32 -17.96 7.26
N LEU A 70 6.28 -19.21 6.80
CA LEU A 70 6.22 -19.54 5.36
C LEU A 70 4.89 -19.08 4.75
N ASP A 71 3.78 -19.34 5.44
CA ASP A 71 2.44 -18.94 4.99
C ASP A 71 2.31 -17.42 4.91
N LEU A 72 2.83 -16.67 5.89
CA LEU A 72 2.85 -15.21 5.88
C LEU A 72 3.65 -14.64 4.69
N ALA A 73 4.80 -15.27 4.36
CA ALA A 73 5.58 -14.88 3.21
C ALA A 73 4.85 -15.13 1.90
N TYR A 74 4.28 -16.33 1.77
CA TYR A 74 3.61 -16.77 0.55
C TYR A 74 2.27 -16.06 0.33
N SER A 75 1.48 -15.88 1.40
CA SER A 75 0.17 -15.22 1.31
C SER A 75 0.26 -13.81 0.75
N SER A 76 1.24 -13.02 1.17
CA SER A 76 1.45 -11.66 0.66
C SER A 76 1.64 -11.62 -0.87
N ILE A 77 2.34 -12.58 -1.43
CA ILE A 77 2.55 -12.66 -2.90
C ILE A 77 1.27 -13.15 -3.58
N ARG A 78 0.69 -14.25 -3.10
CA ARG A 78 -0.52 -14.87 -3.66
C ARG A 78 -1.69 -13.90 -3.68
N GLU A 79 -1.89 -13.18 -2.58
CA GLU A 79 -3.00 -12.25 -2.43
C GLU A 79 -2.81 -11.00 -3.28
N GLU A 80 -1.59 -10.47 -3.43
CA GLU A 80 -1.35 -9.37 -4.36
C GLU A 80 -1.54 -9.79 -5.82
N ILE A 81 -1.20 -11.02 -6.21
CA ILE A 81 -1.52 -11.54 -7.54
C ILE A 81 -3.04 -11.62 -7.74
N GLY A 82 -3.77 -12.18 -6.76
CA GLY A 82 -5.20 -12.42 -6.84
C GLY A 82 -6.06 -11.14 -6.76
N PHE A 83 -5.68 -10.17 -5.93
CA PHE A 83 -6.50 -9.00 -5.64
C PHE A 83 -6.01 -7.70 -6.26
N ARG A 84 -4.79 -7.61 -6.82
CA ARG A 84 -4.23 -6.38 -7.40
C ARG A 84 -3.69 -6.60 -8.81
N ILE A 85 -2.68 -7.46 -8.97
CA ILE A 85 -2.00 -7.64 -10.27
C ILE A 85 -2.99 -8.12 -11.33
N THR A 86 -3.74 -9.17 -11.05
CA THR A 86 -4.71 -9.72 -12.01
C THR A 86 -5.92 -8.81 -12.21
N PRO A 87 -6.71 -8.44 -11.17
CA PRO A 87 -7.96 -7.73 -11.38
C PRO A 87 -7.81 -6.24 -11.70
N ILE A 88 -6.65 -5.62 -11.45
CA ILE A 88 -6.41 -4.22 -11.82
C ILE A 88 -5.51 -4.13 -13.06
N GLY A 89 -4.44 -4.94 -13.12
CA GLY A 89 -3.49 -4.91 -14.23
C GLY A 89 -4.07 -5.45 -15.54
N THR A 90 -4.87 -6.53 -15.50
CA THR A 90 -5.50 -7.09 -16.71
C THR A 90 -6.49 -6.12 -17.39
N PRO A 91 -7.43 -5.46 -16.66
CA PRO A 91 -8.26 -4.42 -17.24
C PRO A 91 -7.46 -3.26 -17.84
N LEU A 92 -6.31 -2.90 -17.25
CA LEU A 92 -5.43 -1.89 -17.85
C LEU A 92 -4.87 -2.37 -19.20
N ILE A 93 -4.44 -3.63 -19.33
CA ILE A 93 -4.01 -4.19 -20.62
C ILE A 93 -5.14 -4.11 -21.63
N LEU A 94 -6.35 -4.55 -21.26
CA LEU A 94 -7.51 -4.50 -22.15
C LEU A 94 -7.83 -3.07 -22.56
N TYR A 95 -7.79 -2.12 -21.64
CA TYR A 95 -7.95 -0.70 -21.96
C TYR A 95 -6.91 -0.20 -22.97
N LEU A 96 -5.64 -0.57 -22.81
CA LEU A 96 -4.58 -0.21 -23.73
C LEU A 96 -4.81 -0.80 -25.12
N VAL A 97 -5.18 -2.07 -25.21
CA VAL A 97 -5.43 -2.77 -26.46
C VAL A 97 -6.62 -2.17 -27.21
N PHE A 98 -7.75 -1.96 -26.53
CA PHE A 98 -9.00 -1.55 -27.20
C PHE A 98 -9.15 -0.03 -27.37
N LYS A 99 -8.63 0.78 -26.46
CA LYS A 99 -8.83 2.24 -26.47
C LYS A 99 -7.60 3.04 -26.88
N LYS A 100 -6.41 2.43 -26.84
CA LYS A 100 -5.12 3.08 -27.12
C LYS A 100 -4.25 2.27 -28.08
N SER A 101 -4.85 1.44 -28.92
CA SER A 101 -4.14 0.57 -29.88
C SER A 101 -3.14 1.33 -30.75
N ASN A 102 -3.47 2.55 -31.19
CA ASN A 102 -2.60 3.42 -31.98
C ASN A 102 -1.37 3.97 -31.23
N ARG A 103 -1.30 3.75 -29.91
CA ARG A 103 -0.16 4.14 -29.06
C ARG A 103 0.68 2.96 -28.60
N ILE A 104 0.26 1.74 -28.96
CA ILE A 104 1.00 0.52 -28.65
C ILE A 104 2.22 0.44 -29.58
N PRO A 105 3.43 0.23 -29.03
CA PRO A 105 4.63 0.07 -29.84
C PRO A 105 4.50 -1.09 -30.83
N GLU A 106 5.08 -0.97 -32.03
CA GLU A 106 4.94 -1.98 -33.10
C GLU A 106 5.74 -3.27 -32.85
N GLY A 107 6.89 -3.21 -32.18
CA GLY A 107 7.75 -4.37 -31.95
C GLY A 107 7.20 -5.35 -30.89
N ASN A 108 7.28 -6.67 -31.15
CA ASN A 108 6.80 -7.70 -30.22
C ASN A 108 7.42 -7.60 -28.82
N PHE A 109 8.71 -7.33 -28.73
CA PHE A 109 9.40 -7.13 -27.46
C PHE A 109 8.88 -5.91 -26.70
N GLN A 110 8.59 -4.82 -27.41
CA GLN A 110 8.04 -3.59 -26.82
C GLN A 110 6.59 -3.80 -26.35
N LYS A 111 5.79 -4.57 -27.10
CA LYS A 111 4.44 -4.98 -26.65
C LYS A 111 4.49 -5.82 -25.39
N LEU A 112 5.36 -6.83 -25.36
CA LEU A 112 5.55 -7.66 -24.16
C LEU A 112 5.98 -6.81 -22.96
N LYS A 113 6.93 -5.89 -23.15
CA LYS A 113 7.39 -4.96 -22.10
C LYS A 113 6.26 -4.06 -21.61
N LEU A 114 5.40 -3.56 -22.49
CA LEU A 114 4.24 -2.74 -22.13
C LEU A 114 3.25 -3.55 -21.30
N PHE A 115 2.89 -4.75 -21.73
CA PHE A 115 1.92 -5.60 -21.03
C PHE A 115 2.46 -6.10 -19.68
N ALA A 116 3.72 -6.52 -19.63
CA ALA A 116 4.38 -6.83 -18.36
C ALA A 116 4.42 -5.62 -17.42
N SER A 117 4.65 -4.42 -17.97
CA SER A 117 4.59 -3.19 -17.17
C SER A 117 3.16 -2.89 -16.70
N ALA A 118 2.13 -3.15 -17.48
CA ALA A 118 0.74 -2.95 -17.06
C ALA A 118 0.34 -3.84 -15.88
N LEU A 119 0.89 -5.06 -15.81
CA LEU A 119 0.71 -5.97 -14.67
C LEU A 119 1.59 -5.60 -13.47
N LEU A 120 2.84 -5.23 -13.69
CA LEU A 120 3.80 -5.08 -12.61
C LEU A 120 4.01 -3.64 -12.14
N ASN A 121 3.75 -2.66 -12.99
CA ASN A 121 3.87 -1.24 -12.69
C ASN A 121 2.95 -0.40 -13.59
N PRO A 122 1.67 -0.26 -13.23
CA PRO A 122 0.67 0.46 -14.01
C PRO A 122 1.07 1.87 -14.45
N GLN A 123 1.73 2.65 -13.57
CA GLN A 123 2.19 4.00 -13.91
C GLN A 123 3.21 3.98 -15.04
N LYS A 124 4.17 3.05 -15.00
CA LYS A 124 5.15 2.90 -16.07
C LYS A 124 4.51 2.52 -17.39
N ALA A 125 3.54 1.63 -17.38
CA ALA A 125 2.79 1.28 -18.58
C ALA A 125 2.05 2.49 -19.18
N LYS A 126 1.41 3.29 -18.32
CA LYS A 126 0.73 4.53 -18.72
C LYS A 126 1.71 5.54 -19.32
N SER A 127 2.87 5.75 -18.71
CA SER A 127 3.88 6.67 -19.24
C SER A 127 4.45 6.23 -20.58
N MET A 128 4.58 4.92 -20.84
CA MET A 128 5.04 4.38 -22.13
C MET A 128 4.11 4.72 -23.30
N VAL A 129 2.84 4.96 -23.04
CA VAL A 129 1.81 5.30 -24.04
C VAL A 129 1.29 6.74 -23.92
N GLY A 130 1.97 7.57 -23.15
CA GLY A 130 1.63 8.99 -22.97
C GLY A 130 0.30 9.23 -22.27
N ILE A 131 -0.11 8.34 -21.37
CA ILE A 131 -1.25 8.55 -20.48
C ILE A 131 -0.75 9.21 -19.19
N PRO A 132 -1.49 10.22 -18.63
CA PRO A 132 -1.07 10.88 -17.41
C PRO A 132 -0.88 9.93 -16.23
N GLU A 133 0.17 10.15 -15.45
CA GLU A 133 0.52 9.37 -14.25
C GLU A 133 -0.39 9.76 -13.06
N ARG A 134 -1.68 9.48 -13.19
CA ARG A 134 -2.67 9.65 -12.12
C ARG A 134 -3.54 8.39 -12.02
N VAL A 135 -4.11 8.17 -10.86
CA VAL A 135 -5.12 7.11 -10.69
C VAL A 135 -6.36 7.51 -11.48
N THR A 136 -6.76 6.67 -12.43
CA THR A 136 -7.94 6.89 -13.27
C THR A 136 -9.22 6.48 -12.55
N SER A 137 -10.39 6.95 -13.03
CA SER A 137 -11.68 6.54 -12.46
C SER A 137 -11.89 5.02 -12.52
N MET A 138 -11.45 4.38 -13.60
CA MET A 138 -11.50 2.91 -13.72
C MET A 138 -10.66 2.22 -12.65
N GLU A 139 -9.42 2.68 -12.45
CA GLU A 139 -8.54 2.13 -11.41
C GLU A 139 -9.13 2.35 -10.00
N TRP A 140 -9.76 3.49 -9.72
CA TRP A 140 -10.45 3.74 -8.45
C TRP A 140 -11.60 2.75 -8.22
N VAL A 141 -12.44 2.51 -9.23
CA VAL A 141 -13.53 1.52 -9.14
C VAL A 141 -12.97 0.12 -8.85
N LEU A 142 -11.91 -0.28 -9.56
CA LEU A 142 -11.27 -1.58 -9.36
C LEU A 142 -10.61 -1.69 -7.98
N ILE A 143 -9.93 -0.64 -7.50
CA ILE A 143 -9.33 -0.60 -6.16
C ILE A 143 -10.43 -0.80 -5.10
N ILE A 144 -11.52 -0.04 -5.17
CA ILE A 144 -12.62 -0.13 -4.19
C ILE A 144 -13.23 -1.53 -4.23
N PHE A 145 -13.57 -2.02 -5.41
CA PHE A 145 -14.19 -3.34 -5.58
C PHE A 145 -13.30 -4.47 -5.04
N THR A 146 -12.03 -4.51 -5.46
CA THR A 146 -11.12 -5.57 -5.02
C THR A 146 -10.78 -5.49 -3.54
N SER A 147 -10.82 -4.29 -2.94
CA SER A 147 -10.60 -4.10 -1.51
C SER A 147 -11.77 -4.64 -0.68
N ILE A 148 -13.01 -4.43 -1.12
CA ILE A 148 -14.19 -4.98 -0.47
C ILE A 148 -14.16 -6.51 -0.56
N VAL A 149 -13.88 -7.06 -1.75
CA VAL A 149 -13.77 -8.52 -1.94
C VAL A 149 -12.65 -9.10 -1.07
N PHE A 150 -11.52 -8.40 -0.95
CA PHE A 150 -10.39 -8.78 -0.09
C PHE A 150 -10.80 -8.82 1.40
N GLY A 151 -11.53 -7.82 1.87
CA GLY A 151 -12.05 -7.79 3.25
C GLY A 151 -13.02 -8.94 3.53
N ILE A 152 -13.97 -9.17 2.62
CA ILE A 152 -14.94 -10.28 2.73
C ILE A 152 -14.24 -11.64 2.68
N ALA A 153 -13.23 -11.81 1.82
CA ALA A 153 -12.48 -13.05 1.70
C ALA A 153 -11.79 -13.44 3.01
N HIS A 154 -11.29 -12.47 3.80
CA HIS A 154 -10.71 -12.75 5.12
C HIS A 154 -11.72 -13.36 6.07
N PHE A 155 -12.94 -12.83 6.13
CA PHE A 155 -13.99 -13.37 6.98
C PHE A 155 -14.46 -14.77 6.52
N ILE A 156 -14.64 -14.96 5.20
CA ILE A 156 -15.10 -16.25 4.64
C ILE A 156 -14.04 -17.33 4.73
N SER A 157 -12.73 -16.99 4.77
CA SER A 157 -11.64 -17.95 4.83
C SER A 157 -11.69 -18.86 6.07
N GLY A 158 -12.32 -18.42 7.15
CA GLY A 158 -12.56 -19.24 8.34
C GLY A 158 -11.31 -19.59 9.16
N VAL A 159 -10.17 -18.95 8.91
CA VAL A 159 -8.90 -19.20 9.61
C VAL A 159 -8.77 -18.47 10.96
N GLY A 160 -9.89 -18.25 11.65
CA GLY A 160 -9.94 -17.56 12.94
C GLY A 160 -10.24 -16.07 12.86
N TRP A 161 -10.45 -15.52 11.66
CA TRP A 161 -10.88 -14.13 11.48
C TRP A 161 -12.37 -13.97 11.74
N GLU A 162 -12.74 -12.90 12.44
CA GLU A 162 -14.12 -12.57 12.74
C GLU A 162 -14.61 -11.36 11.92
N ILE A 163 -15.87 -10.96 12.10
CA ILE A 163 -16.54 -9.95 11.26
C ILE A 163 -15.80 -8.62 11.22
N GLY A 164 -15.19 -8.21 12.33
CA GLY A 164 -14.40 -6.98 12.42
C GLY A 164 -13.20 -6.95 11.47
N LYS A 165 -12.62 -8.11 11.14
CA LYS A 165 -11.52 -8.23 10.17
C LYS A 165 -11.90 -7.74 8.78
N THR A 166 -13.17 -7.89 8.39
CA THR A 166 -13.66 -7.46 7.07
C THR A 166 -13.37 -5.99 6.81
N SER A 167 -13.64 -5.11 7.76
CA SER A 167 -13.42 -3.67 7.59
C SER A 167 -11.94 -3.31 7.58
N SER A 168 -11.15 -3.86 8.50
CA SER A 168 -9.70 -3.59 8.58
C SER A 168 -8.95 -4.13 7.36
N ALA A 169 -9.30 -5.33 6.88
CA ALA A 169 -8.75 -5.88 5.65
C ALA A 169 -9.20 -5.08 4.41
N THR A 170 -10.43 -4.55 4.37
CA THR A 170 -10.88 -3.65 3.30
C THR A 170 -10.04 -2.36 3.27
N VAL A 171 -9.80 -1.73 4.43
CA VAL A 171 -8.93 -0.54 4.54
C VAL A 171 -7.51 -0.84 4.09
N ALA A 172 -6.94 -1.97 4.54
CA ALA A 172 -5.64 -2.43 4.08
C ALA A 172 -5.64 -2.66 2.56
N GLY A 173 -6.68 -3.32 2.05
CA GLY A 173 -6.89 -3.55 0.63
C GLY A 173 -6.87 -2.29 -0.22
N MET A 174 -7.54 -1.22 0.24
CA MET A 174 -7.54 0.09 -0.44
C MET A 174 -6.13 0.70 -0.48
N ALA A 175 -5.42 0.69 0.63
CA ALA A 175 -4.05 1.19 0.69
C ALA A 175 -3.13 0.41 -0.25
N LEU A 176 -3.18 -0.93 -0.23
CA LEU A 176 -2.39 -1.79 -1.10
C LEU A 176 -2.74 -1.59 -2.59
N GLY A 177 -4.02 -1.42 -2.93
CA GLY A 177 -4.46 -1.12 -4.29
C GLY A 177 -3.93 0.23 -4.80
N ILE A 178 -3.95 1.26 -3.96
CA ILE A 178 -3.37 2.58 -4.27
C ILE A 178 -1.84 2.45 -4.46
N VAL A 179 -1.16 1.76 -3.55
CA VAL A 179 0.29 1.50 -3.63
C VAL A 179 0.64 0.75 -4.91
N TYR A 180 -0.13 -0.28 -5.26
CA TYR A 180 0.04 -1.04 -6.49
C TYR A 180 -0.07 -0.15 -7.74
N VAL A 181 -1.13 0.64 -7.83
CA VAL A 181 -1.35 1.50 -9.01
C VAL A 181 -0.28 2.58 -9.13
N ILE A 182 0.19 3.16 -8.02
CA ILE A 182 1.17 4.26 -8.03
C ILE A 182 2.61 3.77 -8.15
N TYR A 183 2.99 2.74 -7.38
CA TYR A 183 4.39 2.30 -7.27
C TYR A 183 4.67 0.94 -7.91
N GLY A 184 3.62 0.14 -8.15
CA GLY A 184 3.73 -1.19 -8.75
C GLY A 184 3.67 -2.34 -7.76
N ALA A 185 3.63 -3.57 -8.30
CA ALA A 185 3.44 -4.81 -7.57
C ALA A 185 4.48 -5.03 -6.46
N HIS A 186 5.74 -4.72 -6.73
CA HIS A 186 6.81 -4.89 -5.73
C HIS A 186 6.59 -4.05 -4.48
N ALA A 187 6.07 -2.84 -4.62
CA ALA A 187 5.78 -1.96 -3.49
C ALA A 187 4.59 -2.46 -2.67
N SER A 188 3.52 -2.89 -3.35
CA SER A 188 2.34 -3.46 -2.71
C SER A 188 2.68 -4.75 -1.96
N ILE A 189 3.43 -5.68 -2.58
CA ILE A 189 3.91 -6.91 -1.94
C ILE A 189 4.74 -6.60 -0.69
N LEU A 190 5.66 -5.62 -0.75
CA LEU A 190 6.50 -5.27 0.40
C LEU A 190 5.69 -4.68 1.56
N VAL A 191 4.71 -3.80 1.29
CA VAL A 191 3.84 -3.27 2.34
C VAL A 191 2.98 -4.39 2.93
N HIS A 192 2.43 -5.27 2.10
CA HIS A 192 1.63 -6.40 2.56
C HIS A 192 2.47 -7.38 3.40
N TRP A 193 3.66 -7.70 2.92
CA TRP A 193 4.62 -8.53 3.63
C TRP A 193 5.01 -7.95 4.99
N PHE A 194 5.27 -6.63 5.05
CA PHE A 194 5.50 -5.93 6.31
C PHE A 194 4.35 -6.15 7.30
N PHE A 195 3.10 -6.00 6.85
CA PHE A 195 1.93 -6.19 7.72
C PHE A 195 1.84 -7.61 8.28
N ASN A 196 1.96 -8.59 7.40
CA ASN A 196 1.86 -9.99 7.81
C ASN A 196 2.96 -10.36 8.79
N TYR A 197 4.20 -9.96 8.52
CA TYR A 197 5.33 -10.29 9.39
C TYR A 197 5.34 -9.45 10.66
N TYR A 198 5.16 -8.15 10.57
CA TYR A 198 5.30 -7.25 11.69
C TYR A 198 4.38 -7.62 12.86
N LEU A 199 3.10 -7.81 12.58
CA LEU A 199 2.14 -8.13 13.62
C LEU A 199 2.38 -9.52 14.21
N THR A 200 2.47 -10.53 13.35
CA THR A 200 2.53 -11.93 13.78
C THR A 200 3.89 -12.32 14.39
N VAL A 201 5.00 -11.86 13.82
CA VAL A 201 6.34 -12.20 14.34
C VAL A 201 6.58 -11.58 15.71
N TYR A 202 6.06 -10.37 15.95
CA TYR A 202 6.19 -9.74 17.27
C TYR A 202 5.32 -10.41 18.32
N GLU A 203 4.10 -10.83 17.99
CA GLU A 203 3.27 -11.66 18.88
C GLU A 203 4.00 -12.97 19.24
N MET A 204 4.50 -13.69 18.24
CA MET A 204 5.28 -14.92 18.47
C MET A 204 6.53 -14.69 19.32
N ALA A 205 7.23 -13.57 19.14
CA ALA A 205 8.42 -13.24 19.92
C ALA A 205 8.06 -12.92 21.40
N ILE A 206 6.94 -12.26 21.65
CA ILE A 206 6.43 -12.01 23.02
C ILE A 206 6.05 -13.34 23.68
N ASP A 207 5.35 -14.21 22.98
CA ASP A 207 4.92 -15.50 23.49
C ASP A 207 6.10 -16.40 23.89
N LEU A 208 7.17 -16.40 23.05
CA LEU A 208 8.37 -17.19 23.33
C LEU A 208 9.28 -16.60 24.39
N TYR A 209 9.42 -15.29 24.43
CA TYR A 209 10.41 -14.58 25.26
C TYR A 209 9.82 -13.31 25.88
N PRO A 210 8.78 -13.41 26.73
CA PRO A 210 8.03 -12.23 27.21
C PRO A 210 8.90 -11.23 27.97
N GLN A 211 9.86 -11.71 28.78
CA GLN A 211 10.73 -10.84 29.57
C GLN A 211 11.71 -10.02 28.73
N SER A 212 12.19 -10.59 27.61
CA SER A 212 13.22 -9.96 26.78
C SER A 212 12.64 -9.04 25.70
N PHE A 213 11.48 -9.37 25.15
CA PHE A 213 10.94 -8.71 23.95
C PHE A 213 9.80 -7.74 24.25
N ASN A 214 9.10 -7.86 25.37
CA ASN A 214 7.92 -7.04 25.65
C ASN A 214 8.23 -5.52 25.57
N LEU A 215 9.24 -5.04 26.30
CA LEU A 215 9.62 -3.62 26.28
C LEU A 215 10.09 -3.16 24.92
N LEU A 216 10.90 -3.97 24.24
CA LEU A 216 11.42 -3.65 22.90
C LEU A 216 10.29 -3.50 21.90
N ILE A 217 9.35 -4.44 21.87
CA ILE A 217 8.23 -4.46 20.92
C ILE A 217 7.27 -3.31 21.18
N HIS A 218 6.95 -3.03 22.47
CA HIS A 218 6.15 -1.86 22.81
C HIS A 218 6.82 -0.54 22.37
N SER A 219 8.14 -0.44 22.51
CA SER A 219 8.89 0.74 22.05
C SER A 219 8.84 0.89 20.53
N ILE A 220 9.05 -0.20 19.79
CA ILE A 220 8.97 -0.19 18.31
C ILE A 220 7.55 0.14 17.86
N ASN A 221 6.52 -0.43 18.47
CA ASN A 221 5.13 -0.13 18.17
C ASN A 221 4.80 1.36 18.38
N SER A 222 5.27 1.92 19.51
CA SER A 222 5.09 3.35 19.80
C SER A 222 5.74 4.24 18.74
N ILE A 223 6.97 3.92 18.32
CA ILE A 223 7.68 4.64 17.26
C ILE A 223 6.88 4.56 15.95
N ASN A 224 6.40 3.39 15.55
CA ASN A 224 5.64 3.22 14.33
C ASN A 224 4.31 3.98 14.35
N VAL A 225 3.62 4.00 15.49
CA VAL A 225 2.38 4.80 15.66
C VAL A 225 2.68 6.30 15.53
N ILE A 226 3.75 6.79 16.19
CA ILE A 226 4.18 8.19 16.08
C ILE A 226 4.49 8.56 14.63
N LEU A 227 5.26 7.73 13.94
CA LEU A 227 5.57 7.94 12.51
C LEU A 227 4.32 7.90 11.64
N GLY A 228 3.36 7.03 11.93
CA GLY A 228 2.09 6.96 11.25
C GLY A 228 1.25 8.24 11.43
N VAL A 229 1.15 8.73 12.67
CA VAL A 229 0.46 10.01 12.97
C VAL A 229 1.14 11.18 12.24
N ILE A 230 2.46 11.27 12.29
CA ILE A 230 3.23 12.28 11.56
C ILE A 230 2.93 12.19 10.06
N GLY A 231 2.89 10.98 9.51
CA GLY A 231 2.54 10.74 8.11
C GLY A 231 1.16 11.26 7.73
N TRP A 232 0.14 11.00 8.56
CA TRP A 232 -1.22 11.49 8.37
C TRP A 232 -1.32 13.02 8.47
N ILE A 233 -0.68 13.63 9.49
CA ILE A 233 -0.63 15.09 9.61
C ILE A 233 0.02 15.71 8.39
N ASN A 234 1.10 15.13 7.91
CA ASN A 234 1.81 15.59 6.73
C ASN A 234 0.95 15.52 5.47
N LEU A 235 0.26 14.40 5.25
CA LEU A 235 -0.64 14.24 4.11
C LEU A 235 -1.82 15.23 4.15
N ALA A 236 -2.41 15.44 5.32
CA ALA A 236 -3.48 16.41 5.52
C ALA A 236 -2.99 17.86 5.26
N SER A 237 -1.86 18.24 5.83
CA SER A 237 -1.22 19.54 5.64
C SER A 237 -0.91 19.83 4.16
N TYR A 238 -0.42 18.82 3.43
CA TYR A 238 -0.16 18.94 1.99
C TYR A 238 -1.45 19.20 1.19
N LYS A 239 -2.55 18.50 1.50
CA LYS A 239 -3.83 18.70 0.83
C LYS A 239 -4.40 20.09 1.12
N VAL A 240 -4.32 20.53 2.38
CA VAL A 240 -4.76 21.88 2.81
C VAL A 240 -3.97 22.96 2.08
N TYR A 241 -2.64 22.87 2.08
CA TYR A 241 -1.77 23.80 1.35
C TYR A 241 -2.12 23.87 -0.15
N LYS A 242 -2.30 22.71 -0.80
CA LYS A 242 -2.68 22.66 -2.22
C LYS A 242 -4.04 23.27 -2.47
N PHE A 243 -5.01 23.09 -1.58
CA PHE A 243 -6.34 23.68 -1.68
C PHE A 243 -6.30 25.21 -1.64
N PHE A 244 -5.54 25.78 -0.70
CA PHE A 244 -5.41 27.24 -0.59
C PHE A 244 -4.58 27.87 -1.72
N LYS A 245 -3.60 27.16 -2.28
CA LYS A 245 -2.77 27.66 -3.38
C LYS A 245 -3.49 27.66 -4.75
N ILE A 246 -4.58 26.92 -4.92
CA ILE A 246 -5.36 26.82 -6.17
C ILE A 246 -6.38 27.96 -6.31
N LYS A 247 -6.60 28.79 -5.29
CA LYS A 247 -7.41 30.01 -5.41
C LYS A 247 -6.50 31.24 -5.49
N PRO A 248 -6.01 31.66 -6.67
CA PRO A 248 -5.51 33.00 -6.81
C PRO A 248 -6.72 33.94 -6.60
N PHE A 249 -6.65 34.80 -5.61
CA PHE A 249 -7.55 35.93 -5.48
C PHE A 249 -7.41 36.77 -6.75
N HIS A 250 -8.32 36.64 -7.69
CA HIS A 250 -8.50 37.63 -8.73
C HIS A 250 -9.06 38.88 -8.07
N ILE A 251 -8.16 39.77 -7.65
CA ILE A 251 -8.51 41.15 -7.42
C ILE A 251 -8.64 41.75 -8.82
N SER A 252 -9.87 41.85 -9.29
CA SER A 252 -10.20 42.70 -10.44
C SER A 252 -9.87 44.18 -10.05
N ARG A 253 -8.83 44.71 -10.69
CA ARG A 253 -8.62 46.16 -10.77
C ARG A 253 -9.40 46.72 -11.93
#